data_79ed0ee9b15530d2024fd72a0fa86c73
#
_entry.id   79ed0ee9b15530d2024fd72a0fa86c73
#
_cell.length_a   1.000
_cell.length_b   1.000
_cell.length_c   1.000
_cell.angle_alpha   90.00
_cell.angle_beta   90.00
_cell.angle_gamma   90.00
#
_symmetry.space_group_name_H-M   'P 1'
#
loop_
_entity.id
_entity.type
_entity.pdbx_description
1 polymer ?
#
loop_
_entity_poly.entity_id
_entity_poly.type
_entity_poly.pdbx_seq_one_letter_code
_entity_poly.pdbx_strand_id
1 'polypeptide(L)'
;MKKLLLSLAAGAAMLRPAASAEPVTITVDTGGAPLCTNFLGFGVQWSPYPWFDITDAAWQKMFERLDFMRVPIVRLMTRSYTYCEGFNAAGKPIYNWDNNRMKKMYRLLDYCQAHGVKVILGEWDHPSSQQDRPDIETDKLQQYQMDENDPRWHRIIADEVEYLRNTRHYTCIVYFNLLNEPNSNSSGHIPFEKWKAAITALNTEFAKRGLAKDIAIIGPDVTFLPGDGYWVDLTVQQCPKEVAAYDFHYYAPAADLESDYLEKYCWMKKNYIDRFDPKGRSKPFFMGEAGMTGGPVQPQGGNDSQPHIYEHNYGVWMADYNVQCARAGMAGTIAWDLDDAMHINKNKGNAWPDVAKTLFKKWGFWNSLANEIGHPEDLNLRPWFYTWSLMSRSFPPGSVILKTSDTLVPGLRTLVAKTGGGNFSIVLVNDSDAPQEIHIAVPGENKIPQLARYNYFPGDKLTDKNGFPLPKEILADADLGAGLNVSLSARSVVIFTSVK
;
A
#
# COMPACT_ATOMS: atom_id res chain seq x y z
N MET A 1 4.57 21.01 -80.76
CA MET A 1 5.42 21.09 -79.56
C MET A 1 4.98 22.31 -78.78
N LYS A 2 4.15 22.12 -77.73
CA LYS A 2 3.73 23.19 -76.80
C LYS A 2 4.30 22.84 -75.44
N LYS A 3 5.20 23.69 -74.94
CA LYS A 3 5.77 23.58 -73.57
C LYS A 3 4.75 24.10 -72.57
N LEU A 4 4.38 23.28 -71.64
CA LEU A 4 3.56 23.63 -70.48
C LEU A 4 4.49 24.04 -69.35
N LEU A 5 4.44 25.29 -68.88
CA LEU A 5 5.12 25.80 -67.72
C LEU A 5 4.20 25.52 -66.48
N LEU A 6 4.64 24.67 -65.55
CA LEU A 6 4.02 24.55 -64.24
C LEU A 6 4.70 25.53 -63.30
N SER A 7 3.94 26.49 -62.79
CA SER A 7 4.35 27.38 -61.68
C SER A 7 4.08 26.70 -60.34
N LEU A 8 5.13 26.37 -59.58
CA LEU A 8 5.02 25.99 -58.19
C LEU A 8 4.77 27.24 -57.33
N ALA A 9 3.58 27.37 -56.78
CA ALA A 9 3.31 28.30 -55.67
C ALA A 9 3.71 27.64 -54.36
N ALA A 10 4.81 28.06 -53.75
CA ALA A 10 5.21 27.68 -52.40
C ALA A 10 4.30 28.41 -51.37
N GLY A 11 3.32 27.71 -50.85
CA GLY A 11 2.53 28.19 -49.72
C GLY A 11 3.34 28.09 -48.44
N ALA A 12 3.81 29.25 -47.92
CA ALA A 12 4.35 29.33 -46.58
C ALA A 12 3.20 29.13 -45.57
N ALA A 13 3.11 27.96 -45.00
CA ALA A 13 2.26 27.71 -43.84
C ALA A 13 2.85 28.48 -42.64
N MET A 14 2.30 29.63 -42.30
CA MET A 14 2.58 30.27 -41.02
C MET A 14 2.12 29.36 -39.92
N LEU A 15 3.07 28.75 -39.20
CA LEU A 15 2.83 28.10 -37.91
C LEU A 15 2.33 29.20 -36.97
N ARG A 16 1.02 29.23 -36.74
CA ARG A 16 0.47 29.99 -35.63
C ARG A 16 1.06 29.43 -34.36
N PRO A 17 1.64 30.26 -33.45
CA PRO A 17 1.96 29.78 -32.12
C PRO A 17 0.68 29.22 -31.50
N ALA A 18 0.75 27.99 -30.98
CA ALA A 18 -0.36 27.42 -30.23
C ALA A 18 -0.66 28.40 -29.09
N ALA A 19 -1.89 28.91 -29.06
CA ALA A 19 -2.35 29.70 -27.92
C ALA A 19 -2.09 28.85 -26.67
N SER A 20 -1.38 29.39 -25.68
CA SER A 20 -1.22 28.71 -24.39
C SER A 20 -2.61 28.46 -23.85
N ALA A 21 -2.95 27.19 -23.62
CA ALA A 21 -4.20 26.85 -22.98
C ALA A 21 -4.25 27.58 -21.60
N GLU A 22 -5.42 28.10 -21.25
CA GLU A 22 -5.62 28.68 -19.93
C GLU A 22 -5.26 27.65 -18.85
N PRO A 23 -4.56 28.06 -17.77
CA PRO A 23 -4.20 27.15 -16.70
C PRO A 23 -5.42 26.48 -16.08
N VAL A 24 -5.33 25.19 -15.79
CA VAL A 24 -6.36 24.46 -15.04
C VAL A 24 -6.35 24.98 -13.61
N THR A 25 -7.44 25.63 -13.20
CA THR A 25 -7.57 26.18 -11.85
C THR A 25 -8.14 25.16 -10.89
N ILE A 26 -7.40 24.89 -9.80
CA ILE A 26 -7.77 23.98 -8.73
C ILE A 26 -7.95 24.79 -7.45
N THR A 27 -9.15 24.73 -6.85
CA THR A 27 -9.45 25.37 -5.57
C THR A 27 -9.66 24.32 -4.49
N VAL A 28 -9.02 24.52 -3.35
CA VAL A 28 -9.14 23.64 -2.19
C VAL A 28 -10.28 24.16 -1.30
N ASP A 29 -11.20 23.28 -0.94
CA ASP A 29 -12.28 23.60 0.01
C ASP A 29 -11.78 23.48 1.45
N THR A 30 -11.48 24.61 2.06
CA THR A 30 -11.01 24.69 3.45
C THR A 30 -12.14 24.86 4.48
N GLY A 31 -13.37 25.19 4.02
CA GLY A 31 -14.53 25.43 4.87
C GLY A 31 -15.52 24.27 4.92
N GLY A 32 -15.45 23.35 3.98
CA GLY A 32 -16.34 22.19 3.89
C GLY A 32 -15.90 20.99 4.73
N ALA A 33 -16.70 19.94 4.67
CA ALA A 33 -16.35 18.69 5.31
C ALA A 33 -15.15 18.02 4.57
N PRO A 34 -14.09 17.63 5.30
CA PRO A 34 -12.96 16.95 4.71
C PRO A 34 -13.36 15.56 4.20
N LEU A 35 -12.58 15.04 3.24
CA LEU A 35 -12.77 13.69 2.68
C LEU A 35 -12.38 12.60 3.68
N CYS A 36 -11.33 12.83 4.49
CA CYS A 36 -10.88 11.90 5.52
C CYS A 36 -10.27 12.70 6.68
N THR A 37 -10.65 12.33 7.93
CA THR A 37 -10.11 12.92 9.17
C THR A 37 -9.33 11.92 10.01
N ASN A 38 -9.44 10.64 9.69
CA ASN A 38 -8.76 9.54 10.38
C ASN A 38 -7.69 8.90 9.49
N PHE A 39 -7.06 9.71 8.63
CA PHE A 39 -6.02 9.26 7.72
C PHE A 39 -4.84 8.67 8.48
N LEU A 40 -4.43 7.46 8.12
CA LEU A 40 -3.35 6.71 8.76
C LEU A 40 -2.09 6.64 7.90
N GLY A 41 -2.19 7.03 6.61
CA GLY A 41 -1.05 7.20 5.73
C GLY A 41 -0.89 6.12 4.66
N PHE A 42 0.21 6.25 3.91
CA PHE A 42 0.61 5.32 2.86
C PHE A 42 1.65 4.36 3.42
N GLY A 43 1.24 3.12 3.69
CA GLY A 43 2.03 2.08 4.32
C GLY A 43 2.61 1.07 3.33
N VAL A 44 3.16 -0.02 3.87
CA VAL A 44 3.78 -1.09 3.07
C VAL A 44 3.50 -2.46 3.69
N GLN A 45 3.43 -3.48 2.85
CA GLN A 45 3.56 -4.86 3.28
C GLN A 45 5.01 -5.12 3.67
N TRP A 46 5.25 -5.61 4.90
CA TRP A 46 6.58 -5.97 5.37
C TRP A 46 6.53 -7.27 6.19
N SER A 47 6.81 -8.39 5.54
CA SER A 47 6.84 -9.72 6.15
C SER A 47 8.26 -10.08 6.64
N PRO A 48 8.39 -10.97 7.64
CA PRO A 48 9.67 -11.21 8.33
C PRO A 48 10.60 -12.19 7.57
N TYR A 49 10.71 -12.13 6.25
CA TYR A 49 11.61 -12.95 5.41
C TYR A 49 11.53 -14.46 5.73
N PRO A 50 10.38 -15.09 5.47
CA PRO A 50 10.11 -16.46 5.93
C PRO A 50 10.97 -17.52 5.25
N TRP A 51 11.55 -17.22 4.08
CA TRP A 51 12.24 -18.19 3.23
C TRP A 51 13.75 -18.20 3.42
N PHE A 52 14.36 -17.02 3.44
CA PHE A 52 15.81 -16.85 3.51
C PHE A 52 16.19 -15.82 4.57
N ASP A 53 17.43 -15.90 5.04
CA ASP A 53 17.99 -14.87 5.89
C ASP A 53 18.59 -13.77 5.01
N ILE A 54 18.41 -12.54 5.39
CA ILE A 54 19.13 -11.40 4.82
C ILE A 54 20.24 -10.98 5.78
N THR A 55 21.30 -10.40 5.23
CA THR A 55 22.47 -9.99 6.02
C THR A 55 22.14 -8.81 6.94
N ASP A 56 22.97 -8.60 7.98
CA ASP A 56 22.84 -7.42 8.83
C ASP A 56 22.98 -6.10 8.04
N ALA A 57 23.83 -6.09 7.03
CA ALA A 57 23.98 -4.95 6.14
C ALA A 57 22.70 -4.67 5.33
N ALA A 58 22.01 -5.71 4.87
CA ALA A 58 20.73 -5.58 4.18
C ALA A 58 19.64 -5.08 5.13
N TRP A 59 19.58 -5.57 6.39
CA TRP A 59 18.69 -5.03 7.41
C TRP A 59 18.94 -3.53 7.67
N GLN A 60 20.21 -3.15 7.85
CA GLN A 60 20.56 -1.75 8.07
C GLN A 60 20.15 -0.86 6.88
N LYS A 61 20.41 -1.33 5.65
CA LYS A 61 20.00 -0.59 4.44
C LYS A 61 18.49 -0.44 4.33
N MET A 62 17.73 -1.45 4.74
CA MET A 62 16.28 -1.38 4.78
C MET A 62 15.79 -0.36 5.82
N PHE A 63 16.38 -0.34 7.02
CA PHE A 63 16.01 0.66 8.04
C PHE A 63 16.30 2.08 7.56
N GLU A 64 17.44 2.34 6.90
CA GLU A 64 17.73 3.65 6.29
C GLU A 64 16.64 4.07 5.29
N ARG A 65 16.13 3.13 4.49
CA ARG A 65 15.06 3.37 3.51
C ARG A 65 13.73 3.65 4.17
N LEU A 66 13.39 2.89 5.22
CA LEU A 66 12.18 3.10 6.01
C LEU A 66 12.23 4.42 6.79
N ASP A 67 13.40 4.82 7.32
CA ASP A 67 13.63 6.12 7.97
C ASP A 67 13.38 7.26 6.99
N PHE A 68 13.84 7.12 5.74
CA PHE A 68 13.51 8.09 4.70
C PHE A 68 12.01 8.13 4.39
N MET A 69 11.38 6.96 4.22
CA MET A 69 9.95 6.84 3.91
C MET A 69 9.05 7.33 5.05
N ARG A 70 9.48 7.21 6.31
CA ARG A 70 8.65 7.45 7.51
C ARG A 70 7.34 6.66 7.44
N VAL A 71 7.44 5.39 7.11
CA VAL A 71 6.28 4.52 6.93
C VAL A 71 5.41 4.57 8.20
N PRO A 72 4.12 4.95 8.09
CA PRO A 72 3.26 5.12 9.26
C PRO A 72 2.62 3.84 9.75
N ILE A 73 2.45 2.88 8.86
CA ILE A 73 1.76 1.61 9.09
C ILE A 73 2.34 0.53 8.21
N VAL A 74 2.49 -0.67 8.77
CA VAL A 74 2.89 -1.87 8.02
C VAL A 74 1.85 -2.97 8.19
N ARG A 75 1.65 -3.77 7.15
CA ARG A 75 0.93 -5.03 7.21
C ARG A 75 1.96 -6.15 7.30
N LEU A 76 1.94 -6.90 8.39
CA LEU A 76 2.84 -8.00 8.71
C LEU A 76 2.03 -9.29 8.73
N MET A 77 2.28 -10.15 7.76
CA MET A 77 1.59 -11.44 7.68
C MET A 77 2.54 -12.57 8.05
N THR A 78 2.06 -13.48 8.87
CA THR A 78 2.80 -14.64 9.37
C THR A 78 2.05 -15.94 9.08
N ARG A 79 2.45 -17.01 9.75
CA ARG A 79 1.77 -18.30 9.76
C ARG A 79 1.96 -18.95 11.12
N SER A 80 0.96 -19.70 11.57
CA SER A 80 0.95 -20.32 12.88
C SER A 80 2.18 -21.19 13.18
N TYR A 81 2.77 -21.84 12.18
CA TYR A 81 4.02 -22.61 12.35
C TYR A 81 5.27 -21.76 12.59
N THR A 82 5.17 -20.44 12.46
CA THR A 82 6.27 -19.52 12.79
C THR A 82 6.61 -19.59 14.28
N TYR A 83 5.61 -19.77 15.12
CA TYR A 83 5.73 -19.73 16.59
C TYR A 83 5.25 -20.99 17.29
N CYS A 84 4.38 -21.79 16.68
CA CYS A 84 3.82 -23.02 17.25
C CYS A 84 4.40 -24.23 16.53
N GLU A 85 5.02 -25.18 17.26
CA GLU A 85 5.62 -26.40 16.71
C GLU A 85 4.66 -27.60 16.72
N GLY A 86 3.42 -27.43 17.14
CA GLY A 86 2.40 -28.46 17.21
C GLY A 86 1.76 -28.57 18.60
N PHE A 87 1.23 -29.76 18.91
CA PHE A 87 0.52 -30.01 20.16
C PHE A 87 1.09 -31.26 20.83
N ASN A 88 1.17 -31.25 22.16
CA ASN A 88 1.54 -32.44 22.92
C ASN A 88 0.37 -33.43 23.03
N ALA A 89 0.62 -34.61 23.64
CA ALA A 89 -0.37 -35.66 23.80
C ALA A 89 -1.65 -35.24 24.58
N ALA A 90 -1.55 -34.14 25.35
CA ALA A 90 -2.70 -33.55 26.06
C ALA A 90 -3.41 -32.44 25.26
N GLY A 91 -3.06 -32.24 23.99
CA GLY A 91 -3.63 -31.21 23.13
C GLY A 91 -3.22 -29.78 23.48
N LYS A 92 -2.12 -29.60 24.24
CA LYS A 92 -1.59 -28.25 24.55
C LYS A 92 -0.59 -27.85 23.47
N PRO A 93 -0.63 -26.59 22.97
CA PRO A 93 0.31 -26.11 21.99
C PRO A 93 1.75 -26.10 22.54
N ILE A 94 2.70 -26.38 21.66
CA ILE A 94 4.14 -26.30 21.92
C ILE A 94 4.67 -25.09 21.19
N TYR A 95 5.08 -24.06 21.94
CA TYR A 95 5.61 -22.83 21.39
C TYR A 95 7.13 -22.80 21.36
N ASN A 96 7.67 -22.24 20.28
CA ASN A 96 9.08 -21.92 20.16
C ASN A 96 9.25 -20.44 19.81
N TRP A 97 9.28 -19.63 20.85
CA TRP A 97 9.41 -18.16 20.73
C TRP A 97 10.84 -17.70 20.41
N ASP A 98 11.83 -18.59 20.45
CA ASP A 98 13.27 -18.26 20.25
C ASP A 98 13.85 -18.79 18.94
N ASN A 99 13.01 -19.29 18.03
CA ASN A 99 13.48 -19.76 16.73
C ASN A 99 13.86 -18.58 15.79
N ASN A 100 14.56 -18.89 14.69
CA ASN A 100 15.08 -17.89 13.76
C ASN A 100 13.98 -17.05 13.09
N ARG A 101 12.79 -17.64 12.80
CA ARG A 101 11.66 -16.92 12.18
C ARG A 101 11.13 -15.87 13.15
N MET A 102 10.96 -16.22 14.43
CA MET A 102 10.53 -15.27 15.45
C MET A 102 11.57 -14.17 15.67
N LYS A 103 12.86 -14.47 15.65
CA LYS A 103 13.93 -13.46 15.76
C LYS A 103 13.88 -12.42 14.64
N LYS A 104 13.60 -12.85 13.41
CA LYS A 104 13.38 -11.93 12.28
C LYS A 104 12.12 -11.07 12.49
N MET A 105 11.04 -11.66 12.96
CA MET A 105 9.82 -10.91 13.31
C MET A 105 10.09 -9.88 14.42
N TYR A 106 10.82 -10.24 15.48
CA TYR A 106 11.17 -9.29 16.54
C TYR A 106 11.99 -8.13 16.00
N ARG A 107 12.96 -8.38 15.12
CA ARG A 107 13.79 -7.32 14.53
C ARG A 107 12.95 -6.30 13.76
N LEU A 108 11.92 -6.76 13.05
CA LEU A 108 10.95 -5.92 12.38
C LEU A 108 10.08 -5.15 13.39
N LEU A 109 9.54 -5.84 14.39
CA LEU A 109 8.69 -5.24 15.42
C LEU A 109 9.45 -4.26 16.32
N ASP A 110 10.73 -4.53 16.61
CA ASP A 110 11.62 -3.60 17.35
C ASP A 110 11.74 -2.27 16.59
N TYR A 111 11.93 -2.32 15.26
CA TYR A 111 11.95 -1.12 14.44
C TYR A 111 10.59 -0.40 14.49
N CYS A 112 9.48 -1.11 14.28
CA CYS A 112 8.15 -0.52 14.31
C CYS A 112 7.84 0.12 15.67
N GLN A 113 8.18 -0.56 16.76
CA GLN A 113 7.97 -0.04 18.12
C GLN A 113 8.81 1.22 18.40
N ALA A 114 10.07 1.23 17.98
CA ALA A 114 10.98 2.36 18.19
C ALA A 114 10.57 3.62 17.39
N HIS A 115 9.98 3.44 16.21
CA HIS A 115 9.62 4.53 15.29
C HIS A 115 8.14 4.89 15.32
N GLY A 116 7.32 4.25 16.18
CA GLY A 116 5.88 4.52 16.27
C GLY A 116 5.07 4.06 15.05
N VAL A 117 5.61 3.11 14.27
CA VAL A 117 4.94 2.52 13.12
C VAL A 117 3.84 1.58 13.60
N LYS A 118 2.61 1.78 13.15
CA LYS A 118 1.51 0.86 13.48
C LYS A 118 1.64 -0.45 12.71
N VAL A 119 1.23 -1.55 13.33
CA VAL A 119 1.30 -2.88 12.72
C VAL A 119 -0.09 -3.50 12.63
N ILE A 120 -0.46 -3.92 11.43
CA ILE A 120 -1.53 -4.87 11.16
C ILE A 120 -0.86 -6.24 11.14
N LEU A 121 -1.02 -7.04 12.20
CA LEU A 121 -0.53 -8.42 12.26
C LEU A 121 -1.60 -9.34 11.67
N GLY A 122 -1.21 -10.39 10.96
CA GLY A 122 -2.20 -11.33 10.41
C GLY A 122 -1.64 -12.67 9.99
N GLU A 123 -2.54 -13.57 9.63
CA GLU A 123 -2.23 -14.91 9.12
C GLU A 123 -2.41 -14.98 7.59
N TRP A 124 -1.43 -15.57 6.89
CA TRP A 124 -1.52 -15.78 5.44
C TRP A 124 -2.64 -16.75 5.05
N ASP A 125 -2.75 -17.83 5.79
CA ASP A 125 -3.61 -18.95 5.48
C ASP A 125 -3.92 -19.74 6.76
N HIS A 126 -5.07 -20.41 6.81
CA HIS A 126 -5.36 -21.32 7.90
C HIS A 126 -4.50 -22.60 7.78
N PRO A 127 -4.15 -23.26 8.88
CA PRO A 127 -3.18 -24.36 8.85
C PRO A 127 -3.53 -25.51 7.91
N SER A 128 -4.81 -25.84 7.72
CA SER A 128 -5.25 -26.92 6.81
C SER A 128 -5.03 -26.61 5.32
N SER A 129 -4.85 -25.31 4.94
CA SER A 129 -4.54 -24.94 3.55
C SER A 129 -3.07 -25.08 3.19
N GLN A 130 -2.22 -25.41 4.16
CA GLN A 130 -0.75 -25.41 4.03
C GLN A 130 -0.17 -26.77 3.59
N GLN A 131 -0.92 -27.58 2.85
CA GLN A 131 -0.62 -28.99 2.58
C GLN A 131 0.71 -29.26 1.83
N ASP A 132 1.24 -28.27 1.11
CA ASP A 132 2.45 -28.42 0.30
C ASP A 132 3.64 -27.61 0.84
N ARG A 133 4.06 -27.91 2.07
CA ARG A 133 5.16 -27.19 2.72
C ARG A 133 6.38 -28.10 2.89
N PRO A 134 7.36 -28.06 1.96
CA PRO A 134 8.56 -28.89 2.04
C PRO A 134 9.49 -28.53 3.20
N ASP A 135 9.26 -27.38 3.85
CA ASP A 135 10.01 -26.88 5.01
C ASP A 135 9.44 -27.37 6.36
N ILE A 136 8.31 -28.09 6.35
CA ILE A 136 7.70 -28.65 7.55
C ILE A 136 7.66 -30.18 7.41
N GLU A 137 8.15 -30.89 8.41
CA GLU A 137 8.05 -32.35 8.48
C GLU A 137 6.60 -32.82 8.38
N THR A 138 6.34 -33.83 7.56
CA THR A 138 4.99 -34.34 7.27
C THR A 138 4.19 -34.69 8.53
N ASP A 139 4.86 -35.24 9.55
CA ASP A 139 4.22 -35.60 10.82
C ASP A 139 3.77 -34.36 11.61
N LYS A 140 4.48 -33.25 11.47
CA LYS A 140 4.10 -31.97 12.06
C LYS A 140 2.94 -31.32 11.29
N LEU A 141 2.91 -31.44 9.96
CA LEU A 141 1.81 -30.94 9.14
C LEU A 141 0.46 -31.58 9.55
N GLN A 142 0.43 -32.87 9.88
CA GLN A 142 -0.81 -33.54 10.33
C GLN A 142 -1.34 -32.94 11.64
N GLN A 143 -0.47 -32.48 12.54
CA GLN A 143 -0.88 -31.86 13.80
C GLN A 143 -1.49 -30.45 13.60
N TYR A 144 -1.20 -29.81 12.45
CA TYR A 144 -1.71 -28.49 12.08
C TYR A 144 -2.99 -28.54 11.24
N GLN A 145 -3.67 -29.68 11.13
CA GLN A 145 -4.95 -29.76 10.44
C GLN A 145 -6.04 -29.01 11.24
N MET A 146 -6.04 -27.70 11.09
CA MET A 146 -6.99 -26.77 11.70
C MET A 146 -7.56 -25.88 10.60
N ASP A 147 -8.87 -25.91 10.44
CA ASP A 147 -9.56 -24.99 9.53
C ASP A 147 -9.80 -23.62 10.19
N GLU A 148 -10.42 -22.72 9.47
CA GLU A 148 -10.68 -21.35 9.89
C GLU A 148 -11.55 -21.23 11.14
N ASN A 149 -12.33 -22.26 11.49
CA ASN A 149 -13.21 -22.30 12.66
C ASN A 149 -12.70 -23.20 13.79
N ASP A 150 -11.52 -23.79 13.66
CA ASP A 150 -10.95 -24.62 14.72
C ASP A 150 -10.54 -23.75 15.93
N PRO A 151 -11.11 -24.03 17.14
CA PRO A 151 -10.81 -23.25 18.33
C PRO A 151 -9.34 -23.36 18.78
N ARG A 152 -8.61 -24.39 18.34
CA ARG A 152 -7.16 -24.50 18.60
C ARG A 152 -6.39 -23.41 17.84
N TRP A 153 -6.80 -23.11 16.59
CA TRP A 153 -6.18 -22.06 15.80
C TRP A 153 -6.43 -20.68 16.40
N HIS A 154 -7.67 -20.35 16.76
CA HIS A 154 -7.98 -19.09 17.44
C HIS A 154 -7.21 -18.93 18.75
N ARG A 155 -7.00 -20.01 19.48
CA ARG A 155 -6.24 -20.03 20.71
C ARG A 155 -4.77 -19.70 20.47
N ILE A 156 -4.08 -20.37 19.50
CA ILE A 156 -2.66 -20.13 19.25
C ILE A 156 -2.43 -18.74 18.67
N ILE A 157 -3.33 -18.19 17.85
CA ILE A 157 -3.31 -16.79 17.44
C ILE A 157 -3.36 -15.86 18.64
N ALA A 158 -4.30 -16.09 19.55
CA ALA A 158 -4.42 -15.25 20.74
C ALA A 158 -3.22 -15.40 21.69
N ASP A 159 -2.61 -16.58 21.79
CA ASP A 159 -1.36 -16.82 22.52
C ASP A 159 -0.18 -16.02 21.89
N GLU A 160 -0.08 -15.97 20.54
CA GLU A 160 0.91 -15.14 19.84
C GLU A 160 0.73 -13.66 20.14
N VAL A 161 -0.47 -13.15 19.95
CA VAL A 161 -0.79 -11.73 20.19
C VAL A 161 -0.52 -11.35 21.65
N GLU A 162 -0.92 -12.20 22.60
CA GLU A 162 -0.66 -12.00 24.01
C GLU A 162 0.84 -11.99 24.32
N TYR A 163 1.60 -12.93 23.79
CA TYR A 163 3.05 -12.99 23.94
C TYR A 163 3.74 -11.74 23.38
N LEU A 164 3.41 -11.38 22.13
CA LEU A 164 4.02 -10.22 21.47
C LEU A 164 3.70 -8.91 22.19
N ARG A 165 2.44 -8.71 22.62
CA ARG A 165 2.04 -7.46 23.27
C ARG A 165 2.41 -7.40 24.73
N ASN A 166 2.16 -8.47 25.51
CA ASN A 166 2.27 -8.43 26.97
C ASN A 166 3.66 -8.86 27.46
N THR A 167 4.30 -9.83 26.78
CA THR A 167 5.64 -10.30 27.17
C THR A 167 6.75 -9.53 26.46
N ARG A 168 6.58 -9.25 25.15
CA ARG A 168 7.56 -8.51 24.35
C ARG A 168 7.31 -7.00 24.29
N HIS A 169 6.15 -6.55 24.77
CA HIS A 169 5.74 -5.14 24.84
C HIS A 169 5.62 -4.43 23.49
N TYR A 170 5.28 -5.16 22.41
CA TYR A 170 5.02 -4.57 21.08
C TYR A 170 3.63 -3.93 21.02
N THR A 171 3.49 -2.74 21.62
CA THR A 171 2.24 -1.97 21.60
C THR A 171 1.93 -1.38 20.23
N CYS A 172 2.89 -1.40 19.30
CA CYS A 172 2.72 -1.00 17.91
C CYS A 172 1.74 -1.90 17.13
N ILE A 173 1.52 -3.16 17.57
CA ILE A 173 0.51 -4.06 16.98
C ILE A 173 -0.87 -3.57 17.42
N VAL A 174 -1.65 -2.99 16.50
CA VAL A 174 -2.95 -2.35 16.80
C VAL A 174 -4.12 -3.02 16.10
N TYR A 175 -3.86 -3.73 15.00
CA TYR A 175 -4.87 -4.49 14.26
C TYR A 175 -4.43 -5.93 14.06
N PHE A 176 -5.42 -6.80 13.91
CA PHE A 176 -5.22 -8.19 13.51
C PHE A 176 -6.08 -8.54 12.31
N ASN A 177 -5.46 -9.14 11.30
CA ASN A 177 -6.11 -9.69 10.13
C ASN A 177 -6.15 -11.21 10.25
N LEU A 178 -7.35 -11.78 10.32
CA LEU A 178 -7.47 -13.22 10.56
C LEU A 178 -6.88 -14.05 9.41
N LEU A 179 -7.13 -13.64 8.16
CA LEU A 179 -6.83 -14.47 7.00
C LEU A 179 -6.70 -13.61 5.75
N ASN A 180 -5.54 -13.71 5.07
CA ASN A 180 -5.32 -13.05 3.78
C ASN A 180 -6.26 -13.60 2.72
N GLU A 181 -6.96 -12.70 2.01
CA GLU A 181 -7.80 -13.01 0.85
C GLU A 181 -8.68 -14.26 1.00
N PRO A 182 -9.54 -14.31 2.02
CA PRO A 182 -10.33 -15.51 2.31
C PRO A 182 -11.23 -15.98 1.14
N ASN A 183 -11.54 -15.08 0.21
CA ASN A 183 -12.30 -15.35 -1.01
C ASN A 183 -11.46 -15.94 -2.16
N SER A 184 -10.12 -15.97 -2.05
CA SER A 184 -9.25 -16.48 -3.09
C SER A 184 -8.82 -17.92 -2.87
N ASN A 185 -8.44 -18.61 -3.97
CA ASN A 185 -7.91 -19.97 -3.91
C ASN A 185 -6.54 -20.04 -3.20
N SER A 186 -5.80 -18.93 -3.13
CA SER A 186 -4.50 -18.87 -2.47
C SER A 186 -4.58 -19.08 -0.97
N SER A 187 -5.72 -18.76 -0.36
CA SER A 187 -5.94 -18.82 1.09
C SER A 187 -6.98 -19.88 1.51
N GLY A 188 -7.38 -20.73 0.59
CA GLY A 188 -8.30 -21.84 0.86
C GLY A 188 -9.75 -21.61 0.44
N HIS A 189 -10.08 -20.44 -0.11
CA HIS A 189 -11.41 -20.08 -0.65
C HIS A 189 -12.56 -20.46 0.28
N ILE A 190 -12.64 -19.78 1.43
CA ILE A 190 -13.68 -20.06 2.42
C ILE A 190 -14.97 -19.25 2.15
N PRO A 191 -16.17 -19.77 2.47
CA PRO A 191 -17.39 -19.00 2.41
C PRO A 191 -17.42 -17.84 3.42
N PHE A 192 -18.09 -16.74 3.08
CA PHE A 192 -18.24 -15.58 3.97
C PHE A 192 -18.73 -15.93 5.37
N GLU A 193 -19.72 -16.83 5.48
CA GLU A 193 -20.29 -17.23 6.79
C GLU A 193 -19.26 -17.95 7.68
N LYS A 194 -18.33 -18.69 7.09
CA LYS A 194 -17.23 -19.31 7.84
C LYS A 194 -16.23 -18.27 8.32
N TRP A 195 -15.83 -17.32 7.47
CA TRP A 195 -14.99 -16.20 7.86
C TRP A 195 -15.62 -15.37 8.98
N LYS A 196 -16.91 -15.04 8.86
CA LYS A 196 -17.66 -14.30 9.89
C LYS A 196 -17.68 -15.06 11.22
N ALA A 197 -17.94 -16.37 11.20
CA ALA A 197 -17.89 -17.18 12.40
C ALA A 197 -16.50 -17.17 13.05
N ALA A 198 -15.45 -17.27 12.24
CA ALA A 198 -14.07 -17.28 12.69
C ALA A 198 -13.65 -15.94 13.34
N ILE A 199 -13.96 -14.80 12.76
CA ILE A 199 -13.66 -13.49 13.37
C ILE A 199 -14.45 -13.26 14.66
N THR A 200 -15.69 -13.74 14.74
CA THR A 200 -16.51 -13.67 15.95
C THR A 200 -15.89 -14.50 17.07
N ALA A 201 -15.43 -15.72 16.76
CA ALA A 201 -14.77 -16.59 17.72
C ALA A 201 -13.41 -15.99 18.19
N LEU A 202 -12.61 -15.43 17.28
CA LEU A 202 -11.35 -14.79 17.62
C LEU A 202 -11.55 -13.53 18.49
N ASN A 203 -12.55 -12.69 18.18
CA ASN A 203 -12.92 -11.54 19.03
C ASN A 203 -13.30 -12.00 20.44
N THR A 204 -14.04 -13.12 20.56
CA THR A 204 -14.40 -13.70 21.84
C THR A 204 -13.16 -14.13 22.61
N GLU A 205 -12.21 -14.77 21.95
CA GLU A 205 -10.95 -15.20 22.57
C GLU A 205 -10.08 -13.98 22.98
N PHE A 206 -10.00 -12.95 22.15
CA PHE A 206 -9.32 -11.69 22.50
C PHE A 206 -9.97 -10.99 23.71
N ALA A 207 -11.30 -10.92 23.73
CA ALA A 207 -12.03 -10.33 24.86
C ALA A 207 -11.80 -11.09 26.17
N LYS A 208 -11.84 -12.41 26.13
CA LYS A 208 -11.58 -13.29 27.29
C LYS A 208 -10.19 -13.08 27.90
N ARG A 209 -9.19 -12.70 27.09
CA ARG A 209 -7.81 -12.43 27.53
C ARG A 209 -7.54 -10.96 27.82
N GLY A 210 -8.54 -10.08 27.65
CA GLY A 210 -8.37 -8.64 27.82
C GLY A 210 -7.57 -7.99 26.69
N LEU A 211 -7.35 -8.66 25.56
CA LEU A 211 -6.64 -8.13 24.39
C LEU A 211 -7.51 -7.18 23.55
N ALA A 212 -8.83 -7.37 23.54
CA ALA A 212 -9.77 -6.63 22.69
C ALA A 212 -9.80 -5.10 22.96
N LYS A 213 -9.21 -4.62 24.04
CA LYS A 213 -9.06 -3.19 24.33
C LYS A 213 -7.88 -2.55 23.57
N ASP A 214 -6.91 -3.36 23.18
CA ASP A 214 -5.62 -2.91 22.63
C ASP A 214 -5.41 -3.31 21.18
N ILE A 215 -6.08 -4.37 20.73
CA ILE A 215 -6.00 -4.89 19.37
C ILE A 215 -7.41 -5.17 18.84
N ALA A 216 -7.63 -4.82 17.59
CA ALA A 216 -8.94 -4.99 16.95
C ALA A 216 -8.81 -5.68 15.59
N ILE A 217 -9.85 -6.42 15.20
CA ILE A 217 -9.87 -7.10 13.90
C ILE A 217 -10.13 -6.08 12.79
N ILE A 218 -9.37 -6.20 11.71
CA ILE A 218 -9.59 -5.54 10.42
C ILE A 218 -10.07 -6.57 9.41
N GLY A 219 -10.92 -6.17 8.48
CA GLY A 219 -11.40 -7.05 7.42
C GLY A 219 -12.45 -6.44 6.52
N PRO A 220 -12.86 -7.19 5.48
CA PRO A 220 -12.67 -8.65 5.27
C PRO A 220 -11.38 -9.09 4.59
N ASP A 221 -10.46 -8.19 4.22
CA ASP A 221 -9.15 -8.48 3.59
C ASP A 221 -9.27 -9.28 2.27
N VAL A 222 -10.31 -9.03 1.51
CA VAL A 222 -10.63 -9.78 0.29
C VAL A 222 -9.94 -9.21 -0.93
N THR A 223 -9.53 -10.11 -1.83
CA THR A 223 -9.08 -9.66 -3.15
C THR A 223 -10.28 -9.22 -4.00
N PHE A 224 -10.07 -8.16 -4.80
CA PHE A 224 -11.04 -7.72 -5.78
C PHE A 224 -11.02 -8.65 -6.99
N LEU A 225 -11.96 -9.56 -7.03
CA LEU A 225 -12.32 -10.29 -8.24
C LEU A 225 -13.64 -9.70 -8.75
N PRO A 226 -13.88 -9.65 -10.07
CA PRO A 226 -15.17 -9.23 -10.59
C PRO A 226 -16.30 -10.02 -9.94
N GLY A 227 -17.14 -9.33 -9.14
CA GLY A 227 -18.23 -9.94 -8.38
C GLY A 227 -17.97 -10.14 -6.88
N ASP A 228 -16.74 -10.10 -6.38
CA ASP A 228 -16.43 -10.41 -4.97
C ASP A 228 -16.37 -9.19 -4.03
N GLY A 229 -16.40 -7.98 -4.56
CA GLY A 229 -16.45 -6.75 -3.74
C GLY A 229 -17.66 -6.62 -2.81
N TYR A 230 -18.62 -7.55 -2.90
CA TYR A 230 -19.76 -7.62 -1.99
C TYR A 230 -19.40 -8.05 -0.56
N TRP A 231 -18.22 -8.64 -0.32
CA TRP A 231 -17.81 -9.04 1.03
C TRP A 231 -17.68 -7.86 1.98
N VAL A 232 -17.21 -6.70 1.50
CA VAL A 232 -17.22 -5.46 2.30
C VAL A 232 -18.67 -5.12 2.70
N ASP A 233 -19.61 -5.20 1.74
CA ASP A 233 -21.01 -4.91 1.97
C ASP A 233 -21.65 -5.90 2.97
N LEU A 234 -21.35 -7.19 2.84
CA LEU A 234 -21.78 -8.22 3.79
C LEU A 234 -21.20 -7.99 5.19
N THR A 235 -19.92 -7.61 5.29
CA THR A 235 -19.28 -7.29 6.57
C THR A 235 -20.01 -6.12 7.26
N VAL A 236 -20.32 -5.06 6.50
CA VAL A 236 -21.10 -3.91 6.99
C VAL A 236 -22.50 -4.34 7.46
N GLN A 237 -23.18 -5.20 6.71
CA GLN A 237 -24.56 -5.62 7.02
C GLN A 237 -24.62 -6.61 8.19
N GLN A 238 -23.71 -7.57 8.25
CA GLN A 238 -23.88 -8.75 9.09
C GLN A 238 -22.97 -8.76 10.33
N CYS A 239 -21.79 -8.15 10.26
CA CYS A 239 -20.82 -8.19 11.36
C CYS A 239 -20.04 -6.86 11.55
N PRO A 240 -20.70 -5.69 11.51
CA PRO A 240 -20.01 -4.42 11.67
C PRO A 240 -19.40 -4.25 13.08
N LYS A 241 -19.87 -4.98 14.07
CA LYS A 241 -19.32 -4.92 15.43
C LYS A 241 -18.02 -5.72 15.59
N GLU A 242 -17.80 -6.68 14.71
CA GLU A 242 -16.67 -7.61 14.76
C GLU A 242 -15.39 -7.00 14.18
N VAL A 243 -15.50 -5.95 13.37
CA VAL A 243 -14.36 -5.26 12.76
C VAL A 243 -14.26 -3.82 13.24
N ALA A 244 -13.04 -3.34 13.49
CA ALA A 244 -12.75 -1.95 13.85
C ALA A 244 -12.23 -1.13 12.68
N ALA A 245 -11.86 -1.78 11.59
CA ALA A 245 -11.51 -1.16 10.32
C ALA A 245 -11.98 -2.06 9.18
N TYR A 246 -12.18 -1.46 8.02
CA TYR A 246 -12.50 -2.18 6.79
C TYR A 246 -11.32 -2.17 5.84
N ASP A 247 -11.17 -3.22 5.04
CA ASP A 247 -10.17 -3.31 4.00
C ASP A 247 -10.58 -4.22 2.85
N PHE A 248 -9.89 -4.09 1.74
CA PHE A 248 -9.89 -5.00 0.61
C PHE A 248 -8.61 -4.78 -0.21
N HIS A 249 -8.34 -5.67 -1.17
CA HIS A 249 -7.20 -5.61 -2.07
C HIS A 249 -7.64 -5.29 -3.48
N TYR A 250 -6.91 -4.42 -4.16
CA TYR A 250 -7.20 -4.13 -5.55
C TYR A 250 -5.92 -3.90 -6.37
N TYR A 251 -5.70 -4.77 -7.32
CA TYR A 251 -4.65 -4.61 -8.32
C TYR A 251 -5.28 -4.00 -9.58
N ALA A 252 -5.21 -2.68 -9.70
CA ALA A 252 -5.89 -1.94 -10.74
C ALA A 252 -5.19 -2.08 -12.10
N PRO A 253 -5.91 -2.31 -13.20
CA PRO A 253 -5.37 -2.05 -14.53
C PRO A 253 -5.23 -0.54 -14.77
N ALA A 254 -4.32 -0.10 -15.64
CA ALA A 254 -4.13 1.32 -15.95
C ALA A 254 -5.43 2.01 -16.40
N ALA A 255 -6.28 1.32 -17.16
CA ALA A 255 -7.57 1.83 -17.59
C ALA A 255 -8.51 2.22 -16.45
N ASP A 256 -8.40 1.59 -15.28
CA ASP A 256 -9.25 1.92 -14.13
C ASP A 256 -8.78 3.20 -13.42
N LEU A 257 -7.49 3.52 -13.50
CA LEU A 257 -6.97 4.82 -13.08
C LEU A 257 -7.41 5.92 -14.07
N GLU A 258 -7.19 5.69 -15.35
CA GLU A 258 -7.53 6.67 -16.41
C GLU A 258 -9.02 7.04 -16.42
N SER A 259 -9.91 6.07 -16.14
CA SER A 259 -11.38 6.25 -16.12
C SER A 259 -11.95 6.71 -14.78
N ASP A 260 -11.14 6.98 -13.77
CA ASP A 260 -11.54 7.23 -12.37
C ASP A 260 -12.32 6.07 -11.72
N TYR A 261 -12.25 4.88 -12.29
CA TYR A 261 -13.01 3.73 -11.77
C TYR A 261 -12.58 3.37 -10.36
N LEU A 262 -11.28 3.41 -10.07
CA LEU A 262 -10.75 3.13 -8.72
C LEU A 262 -11.30 4.13 -7.70
N GLU A 263 -11.25 5.45 -7.97
CA GLU A 263 -11.79 6.48 -7.07
C GLU A 263 -13.30 6.28 -6.84
N LYS A 264 -14.06 6.08 -7.93
CA LYS A 264 -15.51 5.88 -7.87
C LYS A 264 -15.89 4.62 -7.07
N TYR A 265 -15.18 3.52 -7.29
CA TYR A 265 -15.43 2.27 -6.59
C TYR A 265 -15.12 2.40 -5.10
N CYS A 266 -13.96 2.92 -4.73
CA CYS A 266 -13.58 3.17 -3.34
C CYS A 266 -14.56 4.13 -2.64
N TRP A 267 -14.95 5.21 -3.32
CA TRP A 267 -15.96 6.16 -2.82
C TRP A 267 -17.32 5.49 -2.59
N MET A 268 -17.77 4.66 -3.50
CA MET A 268 -19.02 3.90 -3.36
C MET A 268 -18.98 3.01 -2.11
N LYS A 269 -17.89 2.28 -1.90
CA LYS A 269 -17.72 1.42 -0.72
C LYS A 269 -17.63 2.22 0.56
N LYS A 270 -16.88 3.33 0.57
CA LYS A 270 -16.78 4.24 1.72
C LYS A 270 -18.15 4.80 2.11
N ASN A 271 -18.93 5.27 1.15
CA ASN A 271 -20.29 5.76 1.41
C ASN A 271 -21.22 4.66 1.93
N TYR A 272 -21.06 3.43 1.45
CA TYR A 272 -21.83 2.29 1.95
C TYR A 272 -21.50 2.02 3.42
N ILE A 273 -20.22 1.98 3.78
CA ILE A 273 -19.74 1.85 5.16
C ILE A 273 -20.32 2.97 6.04
N ASP A 274 -20.18 4.23 5.61
CA ASP A 274 -20.62 5.41 6.37
C ASP A 274 -22.13 5.47 6.60
N ARG A 275 -22.89 4.90 5.69
CA ARG A 275 -24.35 4.90 5.73
C ARG A 275 -24.93 3.75 6.56
N PHE A 276 -24.34 2.57 6.47
CA PHE A 276 -24.96 1.35 7.01
C PHE A 276 -24.27 0.81 8.26
N ASP A 277 -23.00 1.15 8.53
CA ASP A 277 -22.39 0.90 9.84
C ASP A 277 -22.61 2.13 10.75
N PRO A 278 -23.27 1.98 11.91
CA PRO A 278 -23.47 3.09 12.85
C PRO A 278 -22.18 3.80 13.29
N LYS A 279 -21.03 3.11 13.20
CA LYS A 279 -19.69 3.64 13.50
C LYS A 279 -18.83 3.84 12.25
N GLY A 280 -19.36 3.64 11.05
CA GLY A 280 -18.63 3.59 9.80
C GLY A 280 -17.73 4.82 9.55
N ARG A 281 -18.23 6.02 9.87
CA ARG A 281 -17.47 7.27 9.71
C ARG A 281 -16.20 7.34 10.58
N SER A 282 -16.19 6.67 11.71
CA SER A 282 -15.05 6.64 12.63
C SER A 282 -14.09 5.49 12.35
N LYS A 283 -14.50 4.49 11.59
CA LYS A 283 -13.67 3.34 11.25
C LYS A 283 -12.78 3.64 10.05
N PRO A 284 -11.49 3.38 10.12
CA PRO A 284 -10.63 3.43 8.95
C PRO A 284 -11.10 2.47 7.87
N PHE A 285 -10.92 2.87 6.62
CA PHE A 285 -11.10 2.03 5.44
C PHE A 285 -9.81 2.05 4.63
N PHE A 286 -9.21 0.87 4.42
CA PHE A 286 -7.90 0.71 3.81
C PHE A 286 -7.97 0.02 2.46
N MET A 287 -7.00 0.33 1.61
CA MET A 287 -6.54 -0.60 0.59
C MET A 287 -5.48 -1.50 1.23
N GLY A 288 -5.84 -2.73 1.61
CA GLY A 288 -5.00 -3.68 2.35
C GLY A 288 -3.80 -4.19 1.55
N GLU A 289 -3.96 -4.30 0.22
CA GLU A 289 -2.87 -4.45 -0.75
C GLU A 289 -3.14 -3.57 -1.96
N ALA A 290 -2.18 -2.70 -2.27
CA ALA A 290 -2.23 -1.77 -3.40
C ALA A 290 -1.16 -2.12 -4.43
N GLY A 291 -1.58 -2.29 -5.67
CA GLY A 291 -0.70 -2.58 -6.80
C GLY A 291 -1.41 -2.40 -8.13
N MET A 292 -0.67 -2.60 -9.23
CA MET A 292 -1.21 -2.56 -10.58
C MET A 292 -1.19 -3.96 -11.19
N THR A 293 -2.21 -4.32 -11.97
CA THR A 293 -2.12 -5.52 -12.82
C THR A 293 -1.15 -5.29 -13.97
N GLY A 294 -0.52 -6.37 -14.44
CA GLY A 294 0.44 -6.32 -15.54
C GLY A 294 -0.15 -6.15 -16.95
N GLY A 295 -1.40 -5.63 -17.08
CA GLY A 295 -2.10 -5.52 -18.36
C GLY A 295 -3.04 -6.70 -18.64
N PRO A 296 -3.72 -6.74 -19.80
CA PRO A 296 -4.76 -7.73 -20.07
C PRO A 296 -4.14 -9.12 -20.07
N VAL A 297 -4.38 -9.86 -18.99
CA VAL A 297 -3.99 -11.24 -18.81
C VAL A 297 -2.47 -11.42 -18.62
N GLN A 298 -2.03 -11.56 -17.39
CA GLN A 298 -0.82 -12.35 -17.12
C GLN A 298 -1.00 -13.68 -17.87
N PRO A 299 -0.12 -14.07 -18.81
CA PRO A 299 -0.26 -15.36 -19.45
C PRO A 299 -0.36 -16.41 -18.35
N GLN A 300 -1.35 -17.31 -18.44
CA GLN A 300 -1.43 -18.45 -17.53
C GLN A 300 -0.04 -19.10 -17.49
N GLY A 301 0.61 -19.04 -16.33
CA GLY A 301 1.98 -19.47 -16.22
C GLY A 301 3.03 -18.34 -16.18
N GLY A 302 2.68 -17.04 -16.19
CA GLY A 302 3.60 -15.92 -15.93
C GLY A 302 4.12 -15.91 -14.49
N ASN A 303 5.30 -15.32 -14.25
CA ASN A 303 5.77 -15.06 -12.91
C ASN A 303 4.77 -14.13 -12.23
N ASP A 304 4.41 -14.41 -10.97
CA ASP A 304 3.65 -13.50 -10.14
C ASP A 304 4.55 -12.29 -9.81
N SER A 305 4.55 -11.34 -10.71
CA SER A 305 5.44 -10.17 -10.68
C SER A 305 4.83 -9.03 -11.48
N GLN A 306 5.13 -7.80 -11.09
CA GLN A 306 4.74 -6.60 -11.80
C GLN A 306 5.71 -6.31 -12.97
N PRO A 307 5.29 -6.43 -14.24
CA PRO A 307 6.19 -6.26 -15.39
C PRO A 307 6.69 -4.82 -15.56
N HIS A 308 5.92 -3.82 -15.10
CA HIS A 308 6.23 -2.39 -15.26
C HIS A 308 7.01 -1.78 -14.10
N ILE A 309 7.48 -2.59 -13.14
CA ILE A 309 8.04 -2.12 -11.88
C ILE A 309 9.31 -1.27 -12.03
N TYR A 310 10.01 -1.40 -13.17
CA TYR A 310 11.21 -0.62 -13.51
C TYR A 310 10.90 0.62 -14.36
N GLU A 311 9.64 0.81 -14.77
CA GLU A 311 9.23 1.89 -15.65
C GLU A 311 8.93 3.16 -14.87
N HIS A 312 9.21 4.31 -15.49
CA HIS A 312 8.85 5.63 -14.94
C HIS A 312 7.33 5.72 -14.68
N ASN A 313 6.52 5.25 -15.64
CA ASN A 313 5.07 5.35 -15.54
C ASN A 313 4.49 4.58 -14.34
N TYR A 314 5.14 3.51 -13.89
CA TYR A 314 4.70 2.80 -12.68
C TYR A 314 4.71 3.71 -11.45
N GLY A 315 5.70 4.60 -11.35
CA GLY A 315 5.75 5.61 -10.27
C GLY A 315 4.63 6.65 -10.37
N VAL A 316 4.21 7.03 -11.60
CA VAL A 316 3.06 7.92 -11.83
C VAL A 316 1.76 7.22 -11.46
N TRP A 317 1.54 5.99 -11.95
CA TRP A 317 0.35 5.19 -11.67
C TRP A 317 0.17 4.93 -10.17
N MET A 318 1.22 4.56 -9.45
CA MET A 318 1.11 4.30 -8.01
C MET A 318 0.89 5.58 -7.19
N ALA A 319 1.37 6.75 -7.67
CA ALA A 319 1.00 8.03 -7.07
C ALA A 319 -0.47 8.35 -7.33
N ASP A 320 -0.95 8.16 -8.55
CA ASP A 320 -2.35 8.36 -8.93
C ASP A 320 -3.29 7.42 -8.16
N TYR A 321 -2.89 6.15 -8.02
CA TYR A 321 -3.59 5.16 -7.21
C TYR A 321 -3.83 5.67 -5.77
N ASN A 322 -2.78 6.16 -5.13
CA ASN A 322 -2.86 6.72 -3.79
C ASN A 322 -3.75 7.96 -3.71
N VAL A 323 -3.65 8.84 -4.72
CA VAL A 323 -4.49 10.03 -4.82
C VAL A 323 -5.96 9.64 -4.93
N GLN A 324 -6.31 8.70 -5.80
CA GLN A 324 -7.69 8.25 -5.99
C GLN A 324 -8.27 7.61 -4.72
N CYS A 325 -7.50 6.73 -4.04
CA CYS A 325 -7.94 6.13 -2.78
C CYS A 325 -8.19 7.19 -1.68
N ALA A 326 -7.25 8.14 -1.51
CA ALA A 326 -7.40 9.17 -0.51
C ALA A 326 -8.56 10.14 -0.82
N ARG A 327 -8.76 10.52 -2.09
CA ARG A 327 -9.90 11.34 -2.55
C ARG A 327 -11.24 10.63 -2.33
N ALA A 328 -11.27 9.32 -2.43
CA ALA A 328 -12.44 8.49 -2.10
C ALA A 328 -12.75 8.42 -0.60
N GLY A 329 -11.94 9.02 0.26
CA GLY A 329 -12.11 9.02 1.71
C GLY A 329 -11.52 7.81 2.43
N MET A 330 -10.64 7.05 1.78
CA MET A 330 -9.93 5.95 2.43
C MET A 330 -8.89 6.50 3.43
N ALA A 331 -8.67 5.74 4.49
CA ALA A 331 -7.72 6.10 5.54
C ALA A 331 -6.26 5.81 5.20
N GLY A 332 -6.01 5.07 4.13
CA GLY A 332 -4.66 4.77 3.66
C GLY A 332 -4.62 3.61 2.68
N THR A 333 -3.41 3.37 2.18
CA THR A 333 -3.10 2.26 1.27
C THR A 333 -1.83 1.55 1.73
N ILE A 334 -1.74 0.26 1.49
CA ILE A 334 -0.59 -0.58 1.82
C ILE A 334 0.03 -1.07 0.51
N ALA A 335 1.25 -0.62 0.18
CA ALA A 335 1.95 -1.08 -1.01
C ALA A 335 2.21 -2.59 -0.97
N TRP A 336 1.90 -3.28 -2.00
CA TRP A 336 2.37 -4.63 -2.25
C TRP A 336 3.57 -4.59 -3.21
N ASP A 337 4.82 -4.81 -2.76
CA ASP A 337 5.25 -4.94 -1.37
C ASP A 337 6.54 -4.10 -1.12
N LEU A 338 7.16 -4.24 0.04
CA LEU A 338 8.37 -3.48 0.38
C LEU A 338 9.61 -4.02 -0.33
N ASP A 339 9.81 -5.36 -0.33
CA ASP A 339 11.07 -6.01 -0.72
C ASP A 339 10.79 -7.38 -1.34
N ASP A 340 11.23 -7.62 -2.56
CA ASP A 340 11.04 -8.90 -3.26
C ASP A 340 11.56 -10.11 -2.47
N ALA A 341 12.59 -9.93 -1.64
CA ALA A 341 13.19 -11.00 -0.84
C ALA A 341 12.20 -11.67 0.14
N MET A 342 11.05 -11.05 0.39
CA MET A 342 10.00 -11.60 1.26
C MET A 342 9.18 -12.71 0.61
N HIS A 343 9.06 -12.73 -0.72
CA HIS A 343 8.11 -13.59 -1.42
C HIS A 343 8.74 -14.37 -2.56
N ILE A 344 8.62 -15.70 -2.49
CA ILE A 344 9.08 -16.61 -3.57
C ILE A 344 7.94 -16.92 -4.54
N ASN A 345 8.28 -17.15 -5.80
CA ASN A 345 7.35 -17.59 -6.84
C ASN A 345 7.28 -19.12 -6.88
N LYS A 346 6.40 -19.72 -6.05
CA LYS A 346 6.31 -21.17 -5.86
C LYS A 346 6.06 -21.97 -7.13
N ASN A 347 5.35 -21.39 -8.09
CA ASN A 347 4.81 -22.15 -9.22
C ASN A 347 5.75 -22.18 -10.44
N LYS A 348 7.01 -21.69 -10.31
CA LYS A 348 7.84 -21.36 -11.47
C LYS A 348 9.28 -21.89 -11.40
N GLY A 349 9.44 -23.12 -10.96
CA GLY A 349 10.76 -23.77 -10.95
C GLY A 349 11.68 -23.26 -9.86
N ASN A 350 11.13 -22.85 -8.74
CA ASN A 350 11.90 -22.51 -7.55
C ASN A 350 12.73 -23.70 -7.09
N ALA A 351 14.05 -23.52 -7.01
CA ALA A 351 14.98 -24.49 -6.47
C ALA A 351 15.21 -24.24 -4.97
N TRP A 352 14.14 -24.06 -4.22
CA TRP A 352 14.22 -23.91 -2.77
C TRP A 352 14.82 -25.17 -2.12
N PRO A 353 15.74 -25.09 -1.16
CA PRO A 353 16.16 -23.88 -0.45
C PRO A 353 17.40 -23.15 -1.06
N ASP A 354 17.74 -23.34 -2.32
CA ASP A 354 18.87 -22.68 -2.98
C ASP A 354 18.48 -21.26 -3.43
N VAL A 355 18.93 -20.24 -2.70
CA VAL A 355 18.62 -18.83 -2.98
C VAL A 355 19.04 -18.41 -4.38
N ALA A 356 20.21 -18.88 -4.86
CA ALA A 356 20.73 -18.49 -6.18
C ALA A 356 19.85 -18.97 -7.35
N LYS A 357 19.02 -19.98 -7.12
CA LYS A 357 18.10 -20.55 -8.13
C LYS A 357 16.64 -20.18 -7.87
N THR A 358 16.36 -19.49 -6.76
CA THR A 358 14.99 -19.15 -6.37
C THR A 358 14.46 -17.98 -7.18
N LEU A 359 13.24 -18.11 -7.70
CA LEU A 359 12.51 -17.02 -8.32
C LEU A 359 11.73 -16.25 -7.26
N PHE A 360 12.09 -15.00 -7.06
CA PHE A 360 11.34 -14.08 -6.21
C PHE A 360 10.21 -13.40 -7.00
N LYS A 361 9.14 -13.06 -6.29
CA LYS A 361 8.11 -12.19 -6.84
C LYS A 361 8.68 -10.78 -6.94
N LYS A 362 8.52 -10.12 -8.09
CA LYS A 362 9.03 -8.75 -8.31
C LYS A 362 7.89 -7.74 -8.15
N TRP A 363 7.65 -7.35 -6.91
CA TRP A 363 6.63 -6.35 -6.55
C TRP A 363 7.21 -5.23 -5.68
N GLY A 364 8.37 -5.45 -5.05
CA GLY A 364 8.96 -4.55 -4.06
C GLY A 364 9.59 -3.29 -4.64
N PHE A 365 10.02 -2.41 -3.76
CA PHE A 365 10.81 -1.24 -4.13
C PHE A 365 12.27 -1.60 -4.45
N TRP A 366 12.73 -2.80 -4.03
CA TRP A 366 14.05 -3.38 -4.26
C TRP A 366 14.02 -4.89 -3.98
N ASN A 367 15.18 -5.54 -4.11
CA ASN A 367 15.40 -6.92 -3.67
C ASN A 367 16.64 -6.99 -2.76
N SER A 368 16.46 -7.28 -1.47
CA SER A 368 17.57 -7.40 -0.51
C SER A 368 18.46 -8.63 -0.73
N LEU A 369 18.06 -9.60 -1.55
CA LEU A 369 18.83 -10.80 -1.95
C LEU A 369 19.30 -10.73 -3.41
N ALA A 370 19.36 -9.54 -3.98
CA ALA A 370 19.71 -9.36 -5.39
C ALA A 370 21.12 -9.86 -5.75
N ASN A 371 22.09 -9.70 -4.85
CA ASN A 371 23.45 -10.20 -5.06
C ASN A 371 23.48 -11.73 -5.11
N GLU A 372 22.74 -12.37 -4.21
CA GLU A 372 22.69 -13.82 -4.05
C GLU A 372 22.05 -14.50 -5.27
N ILE A 373 21.17 -13.82 -5.98
CA ILE A 373 20.53 -14.30 -7.21
C ILE A 373 21.24 -13.81 -8.49
N GLY A 374 22.36 -13.10 -8.38
CA GLY A 374 23.14 -12.62 -9.53
C GLY A 374 22.55 -11.40 -10.26
N HIS A 375 21.66 -10.63 -9.61
CA HIS A 375 21.02 -9.44 -10.14
C HIS A 375 21.26 -8.20 -9.23
N PRO A 376 22.53 -7.77 -9.04
CA PRO A 376 22.89 -6.72 -8.09
C PRO A 376 22.21 -5.37 -8.39
N GLU A 377 21.76 -5.12 -9.62
CA GLU A 377 20.98 -3.96 -10.00
C GLU A 377 19.64 -3.85 -9.26
N ASP A 378 19.05 -4.98 -8.85
CA ASP A 378 17.80 -5.03 -8.09
C ASP A 378 17.93 -4.58 -6.62
N LEU A 379 19.16 -4.35 -6.13
CA LEU A 379 19.41 -3.66 -4.86
C LEU A 379 19.04 -2.17 -4.93
N ASN A 380 19.04 -1.58 -6.12
CA ASN A 380 18.72 -0.18 -6.30
C ASN A 380 17.23 0.09 -6.08
N LEU A 381 16.94 1.33 -5.68
CA LEU A 381 15.57 1.78 -5.54
C LEU A 381 14.90 1.89 -6.91
N ARG A 382 13.77 1.22 -7.06
CA ARG A 382 12.98 1.27 -8.29
C ARG A 382 12.25 2.60 -8.44
N PRO A 383 11.84 3.01 -9.66
CA PRO A 383 11.26 4.34 -9.91
C PRO A 383 10.11 4.72 -8.98
N TRP A 384 9.20 3.82 -8.68
CA TRP A 384 8.02 4.10 -7.85
C TRP A 384 8.32 4.32 -6.36
N PHE A 385 9.53 3.94 -5.89
CA PHE A 385 9.98 4.33 -4.55
C PHE A 385 9.96 5.85 -4.37
N TYR A 386 10.34 6.58 -5.42
CA TYR A 386 10.41 8.04 -5.37
C TYR A 386 9.07 8.66 -4.95
N THR A 387 8.01 8.34 -5.67
CA THR A 387 6.68 8.90 -5.42
C THR A 387 6.05 8.33 -4.15
N TRP A 388 6.12 7.02 -3.95
CA TRP A 388 5.55 6.39 -2.76
C TRP A 388 6.19 6.88 -1.46
N SER A 389 7.53 6.94 -1.41
CA SER A 389 8.26 7.38 -0.21
C SER A 389 7.97 8.83 0.14
N LEU A 390 7.86 9.72 -0.86
CA LEU A 390 7.48 11.10 -0.63
C LEU A 390 6.03 11.23 -0.14
N MET A 391 5.10 10.46 -0.69
CA MET A 391 3.72 10.46 -0.22
C MET A 391 3.63 9.90 1.20
N SER A 392 4.31 8.80 1.49
CA SER A 392 4.35 8.20 2.84
C SER A 392 4.81 9.21 3.89
N ARG A 393 5.94 9.88 3.66
CA ARG A 393 6.50 10.83 4.64
C ARG A 393 5.77 12.17 4.71
N SER A 394 5.13 12.60 3.62
CA SER A 394 4.49 13.93 3.54
C SER A 394 3.04 13.93 4.04
N PHE A 395 2.41 12.76 4.15
CA PHE A 395 1.03 12.58 4.63
C PHE A 395 1.01 11.73 5.91
N PRO A 396 1.53 12.25 7.04
CA PRO A 396 1.61 11.49 8.29
C PRO A 396 0.22 11.16 8.85
N PRO A 397 0.12 10.18 9.78
CA PRO A 397 -1.12 9.89 10.48
C PRO A 397 -1.74 11.14 11.12
N GLY A 398 -3.06 11.23 11.05
CA GLY A 398 -3.80 12.40 11.52
C GLY A 398 -3.86 13.55 10.51
N SER A 399 -3.32 13.39 9.30
CA SER A 399 -3.57 14.33 8.20
C SER A 399 -5.07 14.42 7.90
N VAL A 400 -5.53 15.64 7.63
CA VAL A 400 -6.89 15.92 7.20
C VAL A 400 -6.89 16.07 5.69
N ILE A 401 -7.52 15.16 4.97
CA ILE A 401 -7.61 15.18 3.51
C ILE A 401 -8.71 16.17 3.10
N LEU A 402 -8.31 17.22 2.39
CA LEU A 402 -9.21 18.28 1.96
C LEU A 402 -9.84 17.97 0.60
N LYS A 403 -11.04 18.44 0.40
CA LYS A 403 -11.71 18.35 -0.90
C LYS A 403 -11.12 19.40 -1.85
N THR A 404 -10.94 19.03 -3.11
CA THR A 404 -10.50 19.94 -4.19
C THR A 404 -11.60 20.02 -5.26
N SER A 405 -11.60 21.10 -6.04
CA SER A 405 -12.41 21.15 -7.27
C SER A 405 -11.95 20.08 -8.26
N ASP A 406 -12.87 19.61 -9.10
CA ASP A 406 -12.55 18.70 -10.18
C ASP A 406 -11.75 19.42 -11.28
N THR A 407 -10.77 18.75 -11.84
CA THR A 407 -9.93 19.32 -12.90
C THR A 407 -10.61 19.29 -14.27
N LEU A 408 -11.60 18.40 -14.46
CA LEU A 408 -12.25 18.07 -15.73
C LEU A 408 -11.27 17.62 -16.84
N VAL A 409 -10.00 17.41 -16.51
CA VAL A 409 -8.96 16.93 -17.42
C VAL A 409 -8.68 15.46 -17.07
N PRO A 410 -8.93 14.52 -17.97
CA PRO A 410 -8.64 13.10 -17.73
C PRO A 410 -7.17 12.88 -17.34
N GLY A 411 -6.94 12.09 -16.29
CA GLY A 411 -5.59 11.79 -15.80
C GLY A 411 -4.93 12.91 -14.99
N LEU A 412 -5.56 14.08 -14.83
CA LEU A 412 -5.05 15.14 -13.96
C LEU A 412 -5.77 15.14 -12.61
N ARG A 413 -5.02 14.89 -11.53
CA ARG A 413 -5.60 14.80 -10.17
C ARG A 413 -4.75 15.50 -9.13
N THR A 414 -5.40 15.84 -8.04
CA THR A 414 -4.79 16.54 -6.92
C THR A 414 -5.23 15.94 -5.61
N LEU A 415 -4.27 15.81 -4.69
CA LEU A 415 -4.51 15.49 -3.28
C LEU A 415 -3.93 16.59 -2.42
N VAL A 416 -4.73 17.12 -1.49
CA VAL A 416 -4.28 18.13 -0.53
C VAL A 416 -4.59 17.67 0.88
N ALA A 417 -3.59 17.80 1.75
CA ALA A 417 -3.75 17.53 3.17
C ALA A 417 -3.24 18.68 4.03
N LYS A 418 -3.99 18.97 5.08
CA LYS A 418 -3.52 19.75 6.22
C LYS A 418 -3.06 18.79 7.30
N THR A 419 -1.82 18.95 7.74
CA THR A 419 -1.24 18.08 8.75
C THR A 419 -1.06 18.82 10.07
N GLY A 420 -0.63 18.11 11.11
CA GLY A 420 -0.37 18.72 12.42
C GLY A 420 0.58 19.91 12.34
N GLY A 421 0.39 20.90 13.22
CA GLY A 421 1.21 22.11 13.25
C GLY A 421 0.99 23.11 12.12
N GLY A 422 -0.13 22.97 11.35
CA GLY A 422 -0.44 23.87 10.23
C GLY A 422 0.36 23.60 8.96
N ASN A 423 1.00 22.44 8.85
CA ASN A 423 1.71 22.03 7.64
C ASN A 423 0.74 21.60 6.54
N PHE A 424 1.19 21.71 5.31
CA PHE A 424 0.45 21.30 4.11
C PHE A 424 1.28 20.35 3.26
N SER A 425 0.57 19.42 2.61
CA SER A 425 1.12 18.59 1.54
C SER A 425 0.15 18.59 0.36
N ILE A 426 0.70 18.75 -0.84
CA ILE A 426 -0.05 18.81 -2.09
C ILE A 426 0.62 17.85 -3.07
N VAL A 427 -0.15 16.96 -3.66
CA VAL A 427 0.28 16.10 -4.78
C VAL A 427 -0.51 16.49 -6.01
N LEU A 428 0.20 16.73 -7.10
CA LEU A 428 -0.36 16.93 -8.43
C LEU A 428 0.13 15.77 -9.30
N VAL A 429 -0.79 15.03 -9.88
CA VAL A 429 -0.49 13.92 -10.80
C VAL A 429 -1.03 14.28 -12.17
N ASN A 430 -0.17 14.18 -13.17
CA ASN A 430 -0.54 14.23 -14.59
C ASN A 430 -0.26 12.86 -15.22
N ASP A 431 -1.26 11.99 -15.24
CA ASP A 431 -1.21 10.68 -15.90
C ASP A 431 -1.76 10.75 -17.34
N SER A 432 -1.65 11.91 -17.98
CA SER A 432 -1.99 12.10 -19.40
C SER A 432 -0.73 12.24 -20.25
N ASP A 433 -0.88 12.10 -21.57
CA ASP A 433 0.22 12.25 -22.55
C ASP A 433 0.49 13.73 -22.95
N ALA A 434 -0.23 14.69 -22.35
CA ALA A 434 -0.08 16.09 -22.62
C ALA A 434 0.43 16.86 -21.39
N PRO A 435 1.30 17.88 -21.56
CA PRO A 435 1.67 18.77 -20.46
C PRO A 435 0.46 19.58 -20.00
N GLN A 436 0.44 19.96 -18.73
CA GLN A 436 -0.62 20.74 -18.11
C GLN A 436 -0.05 21.94 -17.36
N GLU A 437 -0.69 23.11 -17.53
CA GLU A 437 -0.44 24.28 -16.71
C GLU A 437 -1.52 24.37 -15.64
N ILE A 438 -1.12 24.50 -14.38
CA ILE A 438 -2.02 24.43 -13.23
C ILE A 438 -1.84 25.66 -12.36
N HIS A 439 -2.99 26.20 -11.90
CA HIS A 439 -3.02 27.13 -10.79
C HIS A 439 -3.78 26.49 -9.63
N ILE A 440 -3.11 26.25 -8.50
CA ILE A 440 -3.72 25.65 -7.29
C ILE A 440 -3.72 26.63 -6.14
N ALA A 441 -4.88 26.91 -5.55
CA ALA A 441 -5.04 27.83 -4.42
C ALA A 441 -5.71 27.14 -3.23
N VAL A 442 -5.27 27.52 -2.02
CA VAL A 442 -5.85 27.09 -0.72
C VAL A 442 -6.39 28.34 -0.02
N PRO A 443 -7.66 28.73 -0.26
CA PRO A 443 -8.22 29.95 0.27
C PRO A 443 -8.19 30.05 1.79
N GLY A 444 -7.86 31.23 2.31
CA GLY A 444 -7.83 31.50 3.75
C GLY A 444 -6.60 30.98 4.48
N GLU A 445 -5.67 30.36 3.78
CA GLU A 445 -4.40 29.92 4.40
C GLU A 445 -3.33 31.00 4.27
N ASN A 446 -2.50 31.09 5.30
CA ASN A 446 -1.40 32.05 5.38
C ASN A 446 -0.18 31.55 4.60
N LYS A 447 0.84 32.41 4.54
CA LYS A 447 2.14 32.06 3.97
C LYS A 447 2.78 30.91 4.72
N ILE A 448 3.28 29.95 3.96
CA ILE A 448 4.07 28.82 4.47
C ILE A 448 5.55 29.20 4.41
N PRO A 449 6.28 29.24 5.56
CA PRO A 449 7.65 29.73 5.58
C PRO A 449 8.62 28.97 4.66
N GLN A 450 8.43 27.66 4.58
CA GLN A 450 9.22 26.79 3.70
C GLN A 450 8.31 25.70 3.11
N LEU A 451 8.23 25.65 1.80
CA LEU A 451 7.48 24.63 1.06
C LEU A 451 8.44 23.96 0.07
N ALA A 452 8.82 22.72 0.36
CA ALA A 452 9.69 21.94 -0.52
C ALA A 452 8.88 21.42 -1.71
N ARG A 453 9.44 21.54 -2.91
CA ARG A 453 8.91 21.01 -4.16
C ARG A 453 9.76 19.84 -4.64
N TYR A 454 9.14 18.73 -4.95
CA TYR A 454 9.76 17.54 -5.54
C TYR A 454 9.14 17.28 -6.92
N ASN A 455 9.99 17.03 -7.91
CA ASN A 455 9.55 16.69 -9.25
C ASN A 455 9.85 15.22 -9.53
N TYR A 456 8.85 14.51 -10.02
CA TYR A 456 8.99 13.21 -10.63
C TYR A 456 8.61 13.31 -12.11
N PHE A 457 9.53 13.79 -12.91
CA PHE A 457 9.35 14.00 -14.35
C PHE A 457 10.24 13.04 -15.14
N PRO A 458 9.86 12.68 -16.37
CA PRO A 458 10.77 11.95 -17.25
C PRO A 458 12.09 12.72 -17.41
N GLY A 459 13.18 12.11 -16.94
CA GLY A 459 14.53 12.72 -17.02
C GLY A 459 14.84 13.85 -16.02
N ASP A 460 13.89 14.33 -15.21
CA ASP A 460 14.11 15.36 -14.18
C ASP A 460 13.54 14.94 -12.83
N LYS A 461 14.27 14.08 -12.14
CA LYS A 461 14.05 13.73 -10.73
C LYS A 461 15.38 13.79 -10.01
N LEU A 462 15.43 14.55 -8.93
CA LEU A 462 16.65 14.69 -8.13
C LEU A 462 16.68 13.64 -7.02
N THR A 463 17.83 12.99 -6.89
CA THR A 463 18.09 12.04 -5.80
C THR A 463 19.48 12.27 -5.22
N ASP A 464 19.66 11.87 -3.96
CA ASP A 464 20.97 11.79 -3.35
C ASP A 464 21.77 10.55 -3.85
N LYS A 465 22.96 10.34 -3.30
CA LYS A 465 23.83 9.20 -3.64
C LYS A 465 23.22 7.83 -3.27
N ASN A 466 22.22 7.79 -2.38
CA ASN A 466 21.51 6.57 -1.97
C ASN A 466 20.22 6.34 -2.78
N GLY A 467 19.90 7.24 -3.71
CA GLY A 467 18.68 7.22 -4.52
C GLY A 467 17.47 7.85 -3.82
N PHE A 468 17.64 8.49 -2.66
CA PHE A 468 16.54 9.15 -1.96
C PHE A 468 16.15 10.47 -2.64
N PRO A 469 14.84 10.77 -2.79
CA PRO A 469 14.36 12.02 -3.36
C PRO A 469 14.95 13.26 -2.69
N LEU A 470 15.38 14.20 -3.51
CA LEU A 470 15.80 15.53 -3.08
C LEU A 470 14.82 16.59 -3.62
N PRO A 471 14.56 17.69 -2.88
CA PRO A 471 13.71 18.76 -3.38
C PRO A 471 14.35 19.43 -4.59
N LYS A 472 13.54 19.73 -5.60
CA LYS A 472 13.94 20.55 -6.74
C LYS A 472 14.22 22.00 -6.32
N GLU A 473 13.38 22.49 -5.40
CA GLU A 473 13.46 23.82 -4.81
C GLU A 473 12.76 23.88 -3.45
N ILE A 474 13.09 24.90 -2.68
CA ILE A 474 12.37 25.25 -1.45
C ILE A 474 11.83 26.67 -1.64
N LEU A 475 10.49 26.77 -1.71
CA LEU A 475 9.80 28.05 -1.80
C LEU A 475 9.77 28.69 -0.42
N ALA A 476 10.38 29.88 -0.31
CA ALA A 476 10.29 30.69 0.91
C ALA A 476 8.99 31.49 0.90
N ASP A 477 8.32 31.59 2.06
CA ASP A 477 7.10 32.38 2.26
C ASP A 477 6.02 32.11 1.17
N ALA A 478 5.83 30.81 0.83
CA ALA A 478 4.88 30.41 -0.19
C ALA A 478 3.45 30.80 0.20
N ASP A 479 2.80 31.63 -0.61
CA ASP A 479 1.43 32.10 -0.39
C ASP A 479 0.44 31.13 -1.02
N LEU A 480 -0.04 30.16 -0.23
CA LEU A 480 -1.02 29.18 -0.70
C LEU A 480 -2.40 29.81 -0.98
N GLY A 481 -2.73 30.95 -0.32
CA GLY A 481 -3.97 31.66 -0.56
C GLY A 481 -3.99 32.37 -1.92
N ALA A 482 -2.87 32.95 -2.32
CA ALA A 482 -2.67 33.49 -3.67
C ALA A 482 -2.51 32.40 -4.73
N GLY A 483 -2.12 31.20 -4.33
CA GLY A 483 -1.96 30.02 -5.17
C GLY A 483 -0.56 29.83 -5.76
N LEU A 484 -0.35 28.61 -6.25
CA LEU A 484 0.88 28.18 -6.90
C LEU A 484 0.63 27.92 -8.38
N ASN A 485 1.50 28.43 -9.25
CA ASN A 485 1.51 28.08 -10.67
C ASN A 485 2.50 26.94 -10.90
N VAL A 486 2.07 25.88 -11.55
CA VAL A 486 2.82 24.64 -11.72
C VAL A 486 2.68 24.13 -13.14
N SER A 487 3.82 24.00 -13.84
CA SER A 487 3.87 23.27 -15.11
C SER A 487 4.15 21.80 -14.82
N LEU A 488 3.28 20.92 -15.28
CA LEU A 488 3.41 19.46 -15.23
C LEU A 488 3.71 18.94 -16.63
N SER A 489 4.81 18.23 -16.81
CA SER A 489 5.03 17.46 -18.04
C SER A 489 4.03 16.32 -18.15
N ALA A 490 3.90 15.72 -19.34
CA ALA A 490 3.20 14.47 -19.51
C ALA A 490 3.79 13.39 -18.58
N ARG A 491 2.94 12.48 -18.07
CA ARG A 491 3.34 11.36 -17.22
C ARG A 491 4.27 11.79 -16.07
N SER A 492 3.77 12.68 -15.20
CA SER A 492 4.57 13.29 -14.13
C SER A 492 3.83 13.49 -12.83
N VAL A 493 4.61 13.66 -11.76
CA VAL A 493 4.08 13.98 -10.42
C VAL A 493 4.88 15.15 -9.84
N VAL A 494 4.18 16.10 -9.20
CA VAL A 494 4.80 17.12 -8.35
C VAL A 494 4.25 16.96 -6.93
N ILE A 495 5.15 17.00 -5.96
CA ILE A 495 4.78 16.98 -4.55
C ILE A 495 5.32 18.25 -3.89
N PHE A 496 4.43 19.01 -3.27
CA PHE A 496 4.78 20.09 -2.37
C PHE A 496 4.53 19.66 -0.94
N THR A 497 5.46 19.97 -0.04
CA THR A 497 5.26 19.68 1.38
C THR A 497 6.02 20.64 2.27
N SER A 498 5.39 21.05 3.37
CA SER A 498 6.05 21.75 4.47
C SER A 498 6.31 20.81 5.67
N VAL A 499 5.95 19.53 5.55
CA VAL A 499 6.28 18.49 6.53
C VAL A 499 7.78 18.22 6.45
N LYS A 500 8.48 18.37 7.60
CA LYS A 500 9.94 18.19 7.69
C LYS A 500 10.34 16.74 7.83
#